data_59fcb5fba93c94a4a4f7237cad5237e1
#
_entry.id   59fcb5fba93c94a4a4f7237cad5237e1
#
_cell.length_a   1.000
_cell.length_b   1.000
_cell.length_c   1.000
_cell.angle_alpha   90.00
_cell.angle_beta   90.00
_cell.angle_gamma   90.00
#
_symmetry.space_group_name_H-M   'P 1'
#
loop_
_entity.id
_entity.type
_entity.pdbx_description
1 polymer ?
#
loop_
_entity_poly.entity_id
_entity_poly.type
_entity_poly.pdbx_seq_one_letter_code
_entity_poly.pdbx_strand_id
1 'polypeptide(L)'
;MFGYRTKIASVFIFLLVTFAKAQFYELYQPVAVEQYKGKNFLLEAKIWYTNNMTNSSWTVLAVRNVDANSKVIKQPFYNEDAGEYYKKNEWSPYELKGKIDSNTKFLTIGFAFAGNDNYFIDDLKLYVLDGKNKIEIPLKNSDFENEDLKEWKNFPKDDHVKVAISSEKFYSGKQSLYIDNSNVKTKPTLGNNAEIGKYAEVNGVKLYYEIYGSGTPVLLLHGNNSSMGAFRNQFDPLTKGFQLIALDSRGQGKSSGDETPLTYELMAKDVNAFLDQLGLKKVDVLGWSDGGNIAVILARDYPDKVNKMAIMGTVLYNDDNSVEKEINVLLKEQVKAMKERGIAENNMDYRLKMLLINEPHIDPNSLEKIKSPSLIMAGEHDVVKEKHTKLIAEKIPNSKLLIFKGGDHEAPEKIPGIFNKAVVDFFTS
;
A
#
# COMPACT_ATOMS: atom_id res chain seq x y z
N MET A 1 1.92 -27.60 -12.30
CA MET A 1 1.16 -26.39 -12.72
C MET A 1 0.39 -25.71 -11.56
N PHE A 2 0.36 -26.27 -10.36
CA PHE A 2 -0.39 -25.71 -9.20
C PHE A 2 0.45 -24.82 -8.24
N GLY A 3 1.76 -24.79 -8.37
CA GLY A 3 2.64 -24.00 -7.49
C GLY A 3 2.87 -22.54 -7.89
N TYR A 4 2.54 -22.16 -9.12
CA TYR A 4 2.83 -20.80 -9.65
C TYR A 4 1.75 -19.76 -9.35
N ARG A 5 0.50 -20.17 -9.21
CA ARG A 5 -0.60 -19.23 -8.88
C ARG A 5 -0.51 -18.64 -7.47
N THR A 6 0.14 -19.35 -6.55
CA THR A 6 0.33 -18.87 -5.17
C THR A 6 1.40 -17.76 -5.06
N LYS A 7 2.41 -17.74 -5.95
CA LYS A 7 3.43 -16.68 -5.96
C LYS A 7 2.90 -15.33 -6.49
N ILE A 8 1.97 -15.38 -7.45
CA ILE A 8 1.36 -14.17 -8.05
C ILE A 8 0.40 -13.50 -7.04
N ALA A 9 -0.32 -14.29 -6.25
CA ALA A 9 -1.21 -13.75 -5.21
C ALA A 9 -0.47 -12.92 -4.13
N SER A 10 0.82 -13.22 -3.88
CA SER A 10 1.62 -12.50 -2.88
C SER A 10 1.97 -11.07 -3.30
N VAL A 11 2.08 -10.77 -4.58
CA VAL A 11 2.40 -9.42 -5.10
C VAL A 11 1.16 -8.50 -5.08
N PHE A 12 -0.05 -9.07 -5.19
CA PHE A 12 -1.31 -8.31 -5.10
C PHE A 12 -1.72 -7.94 -3.68
N ILE A 13 -1.19 -8.63 -2.67
CA ILE A 13 -1.48 -8.34 -1.24
C ILE A 13 -0.84 -6.99 -0.80
N PHE A 14 0.04 -6.41 -1.59
CA PHE A 14 0.76 -5.17 -1.25
C PHE A 14 -0.16 -3.95 -1.04
N LEU A 15 -1.29 -3.86 -1.72
CA LEU A 15 -2.25 -2.76 -1.53
C LEU A 15 -3.14 -2.93 -0.28
N LEU A 16 -3.38 -4.16 0.17
CA LEU A 16 -4.29 -4.44 1.29
C LEU A 16 -3.60 -4.53 2.66
N VAL A 17 -2.32 -4.89 2.72
CA VAL A 17 -1.61 -5.08 3.99
C VAL A 17 -1.13 -3.76 4.60
N THR A 18 -1.00 -2.69 3.81
CA THR A 18 -0.73 -1.34 4.33
C THR A 18 -1.88 -0.80 5.19
N PHE A 19 -3.10 -1.34 5.06
CA PHE A 19 -4.27 -0.96 5.86
C PHE A 19 -4.33 -1.62 7.25
N ALA A 20 -3.48 -2.58 7.56
CA ALA A 20 -3.66 -3.47 8.71
C ALA A 20 -3.40 -2.87 10.09
N LYS A 21 -3.07 -1.57 10.24
CA LYS A 21 -2.93 -0.89 11.55
C LYS A 21 -3.54 0.51 11.63
N ALA A 22 -4.09 1.07 10.55
CA ALA A 22 -5.09 2.12 10.72
C ALA A 22 -6.28 1.49 11.45
N GLN A 23 -6.80 2.14 12.48
CA GLN A 23 -8.04 1.70 13.11
C GLN A 23 -9.10 1.73 12.01
N PHE A 24 -9.46 0.56 11.48
CA PHE A 24 -10.48 0.45 10.46
C PHE A 24 -11.79 -0.04 11.09
N TYR A 25 -12.86 0.38 10.50
CA TYR A 25 -14.22 0.07 10.91
C TYR A 25 -14.89 -0.75 9.83
N GLU A 26 -15.84 -1.56 10.23
CA GLU A 26 -16.69 -2.30 9.32
C GLU A 26 -18.14 -2.13 9.68
N LEU A 27 -18.95 -1.93 8.66
CA LEU A 27 -20.39 -2.01 8.74
C LEU A 27 -20.83 -3.18 7.88
N TYR A 28 -21.48 -4.19 8.47
CA TYR A 28 -21.81 -5.42 7.77
C TYR A 28 -23.12 -6.04 8.20
N GLN A 29 -23.69 -6.89 7.34
CA GLN A 29 -24.80 -7.78 7.67
C GLN A 29 -24.49 -9.22 7.26
N PRO A 30 -24.96 -10.25 8.03
CA PRO A 30 -24.85 -11.65 7.65
C PRO A 30 -25.98 -12.04 6.67
N VAL A 31 -25.63 -12.81 5.65
CA VAL A 31 -26.53 -13.29 4.62
C VAL A 31 -26.37 -14.80 4.47
N ALA A 32 -27.45 -15.57 4.62
CA ALA A 32 -27.43 -17.02 4.45
C ALA A 32 -27.25 -17.41 2.98
N VAL A 33 -26.25 -18.25 2.70
CA VAL A 33 -25.88 -18.63 1.32
C VAL A 33 -25.59 -20.14 1.17
N GLU A 34 -26.05 -20.98 2.10
CA GLU A 34 -25.74 -22.43 2.08
C GLU A 34 -26.10 -23.10 0.78
N GLN A 35 -27.22 -22.73 0.14
CA GLN A 35 -27.65 -23.28 -1.14
C GLN A 35 -26.78 -22.89 -2.33
N TYR A 36 -25.88 -21.95 -2.16
CA TYR A 36 -25.01 -21.40 -3.21
C TYR A 36 -23.54 -21.76 -3.05
N LYS A 37 -23.19 -22.70 -2.19
CA LYS A 37 -21.82 -23.17 -1.97
C LYS A 37 -21.12 -23.52 -3.28
N GLY A 38 -19.89 -23.05 -3.41
CA GLY A 38 -19.06 -23.27 -4.59
C GLY A 38 -19.33 -22.35 -5.78
N LYS A 39 -20.42 -21.53 -5.75
CA LYS A 39 -20.73 -20.54 -6.78
C LYS A 39 -19.94 -19.24 -6.55
N ASN A 40 -19.84 -18.42 -7.57
CA ASN A 40 -19.27 -17.07 -7.45
C ASN A 40 -20.35 -16.08 -7.00
N PHE A 41 -19.93 -15.04 -6.32
CA PHE A 41 -20.77 -13.91 -5.98
C PHE A 41 -20.27 -12.63 -6.64
N LEU A 42 -21.16 -11.65 -6.75
CA LEU A 42 -20.89 -10.26 -7.11
C LEU A 42 -21.63 -9.36 -6.12
N LEU A 43 -20.91 -8.49 -5.43
CA LEU A 43 -21.44 -7.43 -4.60
C LEU A 43 -21.23 -6.11 -5.32
N GLU A 44 -22.28 -5.31 -5.46
CA GLU A 44 -22.28 -4.00 -6.12
C GLU A 44 -22.79 -2.94 -5.14
N ALA A 45 -22.24 -1.71 -5.19
CA ALA A 45 -22.77 -0.56 -4.48
C ALA A 45 -22.43 0.74 -5.22
N LYS A 46 -23.09 1.82 -4.81
CA LYS A 46 -22.73 3.19 -5.17
C LYS A 46 -22.16 3.89 -3.95
N ILE A 47 -21.00 4.52 -4.09
CA ILE A 47 -20.32 5.22 -3.00
C ILE A 47 -19.96 6.64 -3.45
N TRP A 48 -20.29 7.60 -2.59
CA TRP A 48 -19.87 8.98 -2.68
C TRP A 48 -18.94 9.31 -1.52
N TYR A 49 -17.87 10.06 -1.75
CA TYR A 49 -17.01 10.57 -0.69
C TYR A 49 -16.58 12.01 -0.94
N THR A 50 -16.24 12.74 0.14
CA THR A 50 -15.98 14.17 0.08
C THR A 50 -14.52 14.52 -0.19
N ASN A 51 -13.58 13.67 0.23
CA ASN A 51 -12.15 13.86 0.04
C ASN A 51 -11.57 12.86 -0.96
N ASN A 52 -10.37 13.13 -1.46
CA ASN A 52 -9.65 12.13 -2.24
C ASN A 52 -9.29 10.97 -1.32
N MET A 53 -9.58 9.75 -1.74
CA MET A 53 -9.12 8.57 -1.03
C MET A 53 -7.59 8.61 -0.98
N THR A 54 -7.06 8.60 0.23
CA THR A 54 -5.62 8.59 0.50
C THR A 54 -5.26 7.31 1.22
N ASN A 55 -3.98 7.01 1.39
CA ASN A 55 -3.54 5.87 2.19
C ASN A 55 -4.01 5.93 3.66
N SER A 56 -4.50 7.08 4.12
CA SER A 56 -5.03 7.29 5.47
C SER A 56 -6.57 7.36 5.53
N SER A 57 -7.26 7.48 4.39
CA SER A 57 -8.72 7.57 4.33
C SER A 57 -9.24 6.80 3.11
N TRP A 58 -10.03 5.76 3.36
CA TRP A 58 -10.53 4.85 2.31
C TRP A 58 -11.82 4.17 2.73
N THR A 59 -12.60 3.73 1.76
CA THR A 59 -13.72 2.80 1.93
C THR A 59 -13.71 1.76 0.82
N VAL A 60 -14.06 0.53 1.17
CA VAL A 60 -14.10 -0.61 0.26
C VAL A 60 -15.29 -1.50 0.57
N LEU A 61 -15.77 -2.25 -0.43
CA LEU A 61 -16.66 -3.37 -0.20
C LEU A 61 -15.90 -4.49 0.50
N ALA A 62 -16.53 -5.15 1.46
CA ALA A 62 -15.96 -6.26 2.22
C ALA A 62 -16.90 -7.46 2.23
N VAL A 63 -16.36 -8.65 1.96
CA VAL A 63 -17.11 -9.91 2.04
C VAL A 63 -16.28 -10.97 2.75
N ARG A 64 -16.87 -11.71 3.69
CA ARG A 64 -16.25 -12.86 4.34
C ARG A 64 -17.11 -14.11 4.22
N ASN A 65 -16.46 -15.24 3.98
CA ASN A 65 -17.06 -16.55 4.12
C ASN A 65 -17.03 -16.98 5.60
N VAL A 66 -18.18 -17.31 6.18
CA VAL A 66 -18.33 -17.65 7.59
C VAL A 66 -19.01 -19.03 7.71
N ASP A 67 -18.45 -19.91 8.54
CA ASP A 67 -18.98 -21.25 8.79
C ASP A 67 -20.15 -21.27 9.79
N ALA A 68 -20.65 -22.48 10.09
CA ALA A 68 -21.76 -22.67 11.04
C ALA A 68 -21.41 -22.25 12.48
N ASN A 69 -20.13 -22.18 12.83
CA ASN A 69 -19.64 -21.78 14.14
C ASN A 69 -19.28 -20.28 14.22
N SER A 70 -19.69 -19.49 13.22
CA SER A 70 -19.37 -18.06 13.09
C SER A 70 -17.87 -17.76 12.91
N LYS A 71 -17.10 -18.75 12.46
CA LYS A 71 -15.66 -18.57 12.17
C LYS A 71 -15.46 -18.16 10.71
N VAL A 72 -14.61 -17.16 10.48
CA VAL A 72 -14.16 -16.79 9.14
C VAL A 72 -13.29 -17.90 8.56
N ILE A 73 -13.65 -18.40 7.37
CA ILE A 73 -13.02 -19.58 6.76
C ILE A 73 -11.72 -19.24 6.06
N LYS A 74 -11.67 -18.08 5.38
CA LYS A 74 -10.52 -17.61 4.60
C LYS A 74 -10.36 -16.12 4.74
N GLN A 75 -9.27 -15.58 4.19
CA GLN A 75 -9.08 -14.14 4.09
C GLN A 75 -10.31 -13.43 3.52
N PRO A 76 -10.70 -12.27 4.06
CA PRO A 76 -11.77 -11.46 3.50
C PRO A 76 -11.50 -11.10 2.04
N PHE A 77 -12.57 -10.93 1.28
CA PHE A 77 -12.53 -10.28 -0.03
C PHE A 77 -12.72 -8.78 0.18
N TYR A 78 -11.92 -7.99 -0.51
CA TYR A 78 -12.06 -6.53 -0.63
C TYR A 78 -11.99 -6.17 -2.11
N ASN A 79 -12.62 -5.08 -2.52
CA ASN A 79 -12.42 -4.58 -3.87
C ASN A 79 -11.08 -3.85 -3.95
N GLU A 80 -10.09 -4.48 -4.55
CA GLU A 80 -8.68 -4.06 -4.60
C GLU A 80 -8.47 -2.74 -5.36
N ASP A 81 -9.38 -2.39 -6.27
CA ASP A 81 -9.33 -1.16 -7.10
C ASP A 81 -9.94 0.06 -6.40
N ALA A 82 -10.31 -0.04 -5.13
CA ALA A 82 -10.91 1.07 -4.42
C ALA A 82 -9.92 2.20 -4.23
N GLY A 83 -10.20 3.35 -4.79
CA GLY A 83 -9.44 4.58 -4.66
C GLY A 83 -8.67 5.03 -5.89
N GLU A 84 -8.31 4.14 -6.80
CA GLU A 84 -7.54 4.52 -7.99
C GLU A 84 -8.39 5.20 -9.08
N TYR A 85 -9.72 4.94 -9.11
CA TYR A 85 -10.58 5.30 -10.24
C TYR A 85 -11.83 6.09 -9.85
N TYR A 86 -12.00 6.40 -8.56
CA TYR A 86 -13.22 7.03 -8.07
C TYR A 86 -13.05 8.54 -7.90
N LYS A 87 -14.03 9.27 -8.38
CA LYS A 87 -13.98 10.72 -8.37
C LYS A 87 -14.60 11.28 -7.10
N LYS A 88 -13.89 12.24 -6.52
CA LYS A 88 -14.39 13.05 -5.41
C LYS A 88 -15.68 13.78 -5.79
N ASN A 89 -16.63 13.81 -4.86
CA ASN A 89 -17.92 14.50 -5.02
C ASN A 89 -18.77 13.97 -6.19
N GLU A 90 -18.59 12.69 -6.57
CA GLU A 90 -19.40 11.98 -7.55
C GLU A 90 -19.75 10.60 -7.06
N TRP A 91 -20.93 10.07 -7.43
CA TRP A 91 -21.30 8.68 -7.19
C TRP A 91 -20.47 7.75 -8.07
N SER A 92 -19.72 6.88 -7.46
CA SER A 92 -18.88 5.92 -8.15
C SER A 92 -19.39 4.49 -7.95
N PRO A 93 -19.38 3.64 -9.00
CA PRO A 93 -19.75 2.24 -8.88
C PRO A 93 -18.62 1.45 -8.21
N TYR A 94 -18.96 0.60 -7.25
CA TYR A 94 -18.07 -0.34 -6.60
C TYR A 94 -18.53 -1.76 -6.89
N GLU A 95 -17.60 -2.64 -7.24
CA GLU A 95 -17.86 -4.06 -7.49
C GLU A 95 -16.84 -4.92 -6.73
N LEU A 96 -17.33 -6.01 -6.14
CA LEU A 96 -16.49 -7.02 -5.51
C LEU A 96 -16.94 -8.41 -5.94
N LYS A 97 -16.05 -9.18 -6.54
CA LYS A 97 -16.27 -10.54 -6.99
C LYS A 97 -15.49 -11.54 -6.14
N GLY A 98 -16.09 -12.68 -5.86
CA GLY A 98 -15.44 -13.73 -5.12
C GLY A 98 -16.18 -15.06 -5.23
N LYS A 99 -15.74 -16.02 -4.42
CA LYS A 99 -16.33 -17.37 -4.40
C LYS A 99 -16.90 -17.70 -3.03
N ILE A 100 -18.10 -18.26 -2.99
CA ILE A 100 -18.72 -18.85 -1.80
C ILE A 100 -18.02 -20.18 -1.53
N ASP A 101 -17.33 -20.30 -0.39
CA ASP A 101 -16.60 -21.52 -0.04
C ASP A 101 -17.56 -22.69 0.21
N SER A 102 -17.08 -23.92 0.04
CA SER A 102 -17.88 -25.14 0.26
C SER A 102 -18.40 -25.30 1.70
N ASN A 103 -17.70 -24.71 2.66
CA ASN A 103 -18.06 -24.76 4.09
C ASN A 103 -18.82 -23.52 4.57
N THR A 104 -19.11 -22.57 3.69
CA THR A 104 -19.78 -21.32 4.03
C THR A 104 -21.25 -21.58 4.42
N LYS A 105 -21.65 -21.03 5.54
CA LYS A 105 -23.05 -20.92 5.94
C LYS A 105 -23.61 -19.53 5.67
N PHE A 106 -22.80 -18.50 6.00
CA PHE A 106 -23.15 -17.10 5.80
C PHE A 106 -22.04 -16.38 5.04
N LEU A 107 -22.39 -15.43 4.21
CA LEU A 107 -21.51 -14.32 3.88
C LEU A 107 -21.79 -13.19 4.89
N THR A 108 -20.75 -12.58 5.44
CA THR A 108 -20.88 -11.23 5.97
C THR A 108 -20.51 -10.27 4.86
N ILE A 109 -21.43 -9.38 4.50
CA ILE A 109 -21.26 -8.43 3.41
C ILE A 109 -21.40 -7.00 3.96
N GLY A 110 -20.66 -6.07 3.41
CA GLY A 110 -20.73 -4.67 3.80
C GLY A 110 -19.55 -3.85 3.35
N PHE A 111 -19.12 -2.95 4.23
CA PHE A 111 -18.13 -1.92 3.96
C PHE A 111 -17.05 -1.95 5.01
N ALA A 112 -15.79 -1.80 4.59
CA ALA A 112 -14.68 -1.47 5.47
C ALA A 112 -14.22 -0.05 5.14
N PHE A 113 -13.92 0.74 6.16
CA PHE A 113 -13.52 2.13 6.01
C PHE A 113 -12.54 2.56 7.11
N ALA A 114 -11.68 3.52 6.78
CA ALA A 114 -10.71 4.10 7.70
C ALA A 114 -10.43 5.57 7.36
N GLY A 115 -9.70 6.24 8.27
CA GLY A 115 -9.32 7.64 8.11
C GLY A 115 -10.41 8.61 8.59
N ASN A 116 -10.28 9.88 8.22
CA ASN A 116 -11.14 10.97 8.65
C ASN A 116 -11.92 11.52 7.44
N ASP A 117 -12.92 10.77 7.00
CA ASP A 117 -13.72 11.15 5.83
C ASP A 117 -15.21 10.85 6.04
N ASN A 118 -16.04 11.40 5.15
CA ASN A 118 -17.47 11.17 5.15
C ASN A 118 -17.85 10.43 3.87
N TYR A 119 -18.66 9.39 4.03
CA TYR A 119 -19.12 8.53 2.95
C TYR A 119 -20.63 8.50 2.90
N PHE A 120 -21.19 8.54 1.68
CA PHE A 120 -22.56 8.17 1.41
C PHE A 120 -22.57 6.91 0.57
N ILE A 121 -23.39 5.94 0.93
CA ILE A 121 -23.44 4.61 0.32
C ILE A 121 -24.87 4.29 -0.03
N ASP A 122 -25.11 3.77 -1.23
CA ASP A 122 -26.44 3.49 -1.73
C ASP A 122 -26.43 2.31 -2.70
N ASP A 123 -27.62 1.79 -2.99
CA ASP A 123 -27.90 0.76 -4.02
C ASP A 123 -27.00 -0.48 -3.88
N LEU A 124 -26.88 -1.02 -2.64
CA LEU A 124 -26.11 -2.23 -2.38
C LEU A 124 -26.88 -3.47 -2.84
N LYS A 125 -26.27 -4.28 -3.71
CA LYS A 125 -26.86 -5.48 -4.26
C LYS A 125 -25.90 -6.66 -4.22
N LEU A 126 -26.38 -7.81 -3.74
CA LEU A 126 -25.63 -9.06 -3.75
C LEU A 126 -26.22 -9.99 -4.81
N TYR A 127 -25.38 -10.56 -5.64
CA TYR A 127 -25.76 -11.56 -6.63
C TYR A 127 -24.94 -12.83 -6.48
N VAL A 128 -25.56 -13.95 -6.78
CA VAL A 128 -24.89 -15.22 -7.04
C VAL A 128 -24.83 -15.43 -8.54
N LEU A 129 -23.65 -15.79 -9.03
CA LEU A 129 -23.40 -16.04 -10.45
C LEU A 129 -23.47 -17.54 -10.71
N ASP A 130 -24.47 -18.00 -11.48
CA ASP A 130 -24.70 -19.40 -11.84
C ASP A 130 -24.65 -19.55 -13.36
N GLY A 131 -23.47 -19.84 -13.88
CA GLY A 131 -23.23 -19.84 -15.33
C GLY A 131 -23.43 -18.43 -15.91
N LYS A 132 -24.47 -18.29 -16.77
CA LYS A 132 -24.84 -16.97 -17.34
C LYS A 132 -25.94 -16.25 -16.51
N ASN A 133 -26.47 -16.88 -15.47
CA ASN A 133 -27.53 -16.31 -14.66
C ASN A 133 -26.94 -15.48 -13.52
N LYS A 134 -27.52 -14.31 -13.29
CA LYS A 134 -27.26 -13.41 -12.17
C LYS A 134 -28.48 -13.45 -11.25
N ILE A 135 -28.35 -14.14 -10.10
CA ILE A 135 -29.44 -14.36 -9.13
C ILE A 135 -29.25 -13.35 -8.00
N GLU A 136 -30.18 -12.43 -7.86
CA GLU A 136 -30.14 -11.46 -6.76
C GLU A 136 -30.52 -12.13 -5.43
N ILE A 137 -29.74 -11.85 -4.40
CA ILE A 137 -29.96 -12.29 -3.03
C ILE A 137 -30.49 -11.10 -2.24
N PRO A 138 -31.73 -11.19 -1.71
CA PRO A 138 -32.32 -10.10 -0.96
C PRO A 138 -31.48 -9.71 0.27
N LEU A 139 -31.18 -8.45 0.41
CA LEU A 139 -30.52 -7.85 1.56
C LEU A 139 -31.51 -7.04 2.38
N LYS A 140 -31.23 -6.86 3.66
CA LYS A 140 -32.08 -6.04 4.54
C LYS A 140 -31.64 -4.58 4.46
N ASN A 141 -32.61 -3.71 4.13
CA ASN A 141 -32.37 -2.26 4.02
C ASN A 141 -31.08 -1.91 3.26
N SER A 142 -30.92 -2.46 2.07
CA SER A 142 -29.72 -2.28 1.24
C SER A 142 -29.86 -1.13 0.24
N ASP A 143 -31.09 -0.64 0.07
CA ASP A 143 -31.43 0.61 -0.60
C ASP A 143 -31.44 1.80 0.37
N PHE A 144 -31.25 1.53 1.68
CA PHE A 144 -31.18 2.53 2.76
C PHE A 144 -32.39 3.48 2.86
N GLU A 145 -33.53 3.06 2.37
CA GLU A 145 -34.79 3.84 2.42
C GLU A 145 -35.53 3.71 3.75
N ASN A 146 -35.00 2.93 4.69
CA ASN A 146 -35.52 2.75 6.04
C ASN A 146 -34.51 3.21 7.08
N GLU A 147 -34.93 3.99 8.06
CA GLU A 147 -34.08 4.47 9.16
C GLU A 147 -33.59 3.35 10.10
N ASP A 148 -34.21 2.16 10.07
CA ASP A 148 -33.86 1.04 10.92
C ASP A 148 -32.62 0.30 10.39
N LEU A 149 -31.48 0.53 11.05
CA LEU A 149 -30.19 -0.11 10.77
C LEU A 149 -29.89 -1.32 11.68
N LYS A 150 -30.85 -1.90 12.38
CA LYS A 150 -30.63 -2.99 13.35
C LYS A 150 -29.98 -4.24 12.75
N GLU A 151 -30.16 -4.51 11.46
CA GLU A 151 -29.55 -5.63 10.74
C GLU A 151 -28.09 -5.37 10.37
N TRP A 152 -27.66 -4.11 10.42
CA TRP A 152 -26.30 -3.68 10.18
C TRP A 152 -25.49 -3.63 11.48
N LYS A 153 -24.32 -4.24 11.50
CA LYS A 153 -23.44 -4.35 12.67
C LYS A 153 -22.15 -3.59 12.44
N ASN A 154 -21.73 -2.81 13.44
CA ASN A 154 -20.45 -2.09 13.45
C ASN A 154 -19.37 -2.92 14.16
N PHE A 155 -18.15 -2.92 13.61
CA PHE A 155 -16.99 -3.51 14.24
C PHE A 155 -15.70 -2.71 13.89
N PRO A 156 -14.84 -2.37 14.87
CA PRO A 156 -15.16 -2.33 16.29
C PRO A 156 -16.24 -1.27 16.58
N LYS A 157 -16.95 -1.41 17.69
CA LYS A 157 -17.90 -0.39 18.11
C LYS A 157 -17.11 0.83 18.60
N ASP A 158 -17.33 1.97 17.97
CA ASP A 158 -16.68 3.24 18.31
C ASP A 158 -17.72 4.37 18.25
N ASP A 159 -17.88 5.10 19.35
CA ASP A 159 -18.86 6.18 19.47
C ASP A 159 -18.46 7.44 18.68
N HIS A 160 -17.21 7.52 18.14
CA HIS A 160 -16.77 8.60 17.27
C HIS A 160 -17.17 8.38 15.81
N VAL A 161 -17.52 7.14 15.42
CA VAL A 161 -18.06 6.83 14.10
C VAL A 161 -19.58 6.96 14.14
N LYS A 162 -20.10 7.93 13.41
CA LYS A 162 -21.55 8.09 13.26
C LYS A 162 -22.03 7.37 12.02
N VAL A 163 -22.98 6.47 12.19
CA VAL A 163 -23.67 5.78 11.09
C VAL A 163 -25.15 6.14 11.17
N ALA A 164 -25.70 6.68 10.10
CA ALA A 164 -27.09 7.13 10.04
C ALA A 164 -27.65 7.02 8.63
N ILE A 165 -28.96 7.05 8.49
CA ILE A 165 -29.63 7.32 7.22
C ILE A 165 -29.68 8.83 6.99
N SER A 166 -29.43 9.26 5.74
CA SER A 166 -29.38 10.67 5.37
C SER A 166 -30.08 10.93 4.05
N SER A 167 -30.83 12.02 3.99
CA SER A 167 -31.43 12.55 2.76
C SER A 167 -30.58 13.64 2.09
N GLU A 168 -29.37 13.88 2.59
CA GLU A 168 -28.47 14.91 2.04
C GLU A 168 -27.98 14.55 0.64
N LYS A 169 -27.59 13.31 0.45
CA LYS A 169 -27.13 12.76 -0.84
C LYS A 169 -27.62 11.33 -0.99
N PHE A 170 -28.18 11.02 -2.14
CA PHE A 170 -28.65 9.67 -2.48
C PHE A 170 -28.44 9.43 -3.98
N TYR A 171 -28.19 8.19 -4.34
CA TYR A 171 -28.05 7.77 -5.74
C TYR A 171 -29.41 7.41 -6.34
N SER A 172 -30.21 6.71 -5.56
CA SER A 172 -31.59 6.30 -5.91
C SER A 172 -32.53 6.60 -4.73
N GLY A 173 -33.84 6.56 -4.95
CA GLY A 173 -34.82 6.78 -3.87
C GLY A 173 -34.81 8.20 -3.30
N LYS A 174 -34.71 8.30 -1.96
CA LYS A 174 -34.74 9.57 -1.18
C LYS A 174 -33.68 9.66 -0.11
N GLN A 175 -33.01 8.57 0.20
CA GLN A 175 -32.06 8.47 1.30
C GLN A 175 -30.88 7.57 0.93
N SER A 176 -29.83 7.63 1.68
CA SER A 176 -28.66 6.76 1.61
C SER A 176 -28.07 6.51 2.99
N LEU A 177 -27.21 5.55 3.12
CA LEU A 177 -26.39 5.36 4.30
C LEU A 177 -25.32 6.43 4.38
N TYR A 178 -25.24 7.14 5.49
CA TYR A 178 -24.22 8.12 5.80
C TYR A 178 -23.27 7.58 6.87
N ILE A 179 -21.98 7.64 6.60
CA ILE A 179 -20.92 7.31 7.56
C ILE A 179 -20.06 8.55 7.76
N ASP A 180 -20.06 9.05 9.00
CA ASP A 180 -19.20 10.15 9.42
C ASP A 180 -18.08 9.61 10.30
N ASN A 181 -16.90 9.60 9.73
CA ASN A 181 -15.65 9.17 10.38
C ASN A 181 -14.73 10.38 10.66
N SER A 182 -15.21 11.61 10.46
CA SER A 182 -14.42 12.84 10.55
C SER A 182 -13.91 13.15 11.98
N ASN A 183 -14.59 12.63 12.99
CA ASN A 183 -14.27 12.86 14.40
C ASN A 183 -13.43 11.74 15.04
N VAL A 184 -13.06 10.72 14.28
CA VAL A 184 -12.19 9.66 14.79
C VAL A 184 -10.80 10.22 15.03
N LYS A 185 -10.40 10.29 16.28
CA LYS A 185 -9.02 10.63 16.66
C LYS A 185 -8.13 9.44 16.32
N THR A 186 -7.58 9.41 15.13
CA THR A 186 -6.53 8.46 14.80
C THR A 186 -5.32 8.74 15.68
N LYS A 187 -4.79 7.73 16.37
CA LYS A 187 -3.48 7.89 17.01
C LYS A 187 -2.49 8.27 15.90
N PRO A 188 -1.61 9.26 16.17
CA PRO A 188 -0.58 9.58 15.20
C PRO A 188 0.19 8.32 14.81
N THR A 189 0.21 8.01 13.54
CA THR A 189 0.98 6.90 12.96
C THR A 189 2.04 7.47 12.04
N LEU A 190 3.06 6.70 11.76
CA LEU A 190 4.10 7.08 10.79
C LEU A 190 3.44 7.43 9.44
N GLY A 191 3.69 8.65 8.95
CA GLY A 191 3.06 9.20 7.76
C GLY A 191 1.69 9.87 7.99
N ASN A 192 1.17 9.87 9.22
CA ASN A 192 -0.09 10.53 9.56
C ASN A 192 -0.02 11.24 10.92
N ASN A 193 1.02 12.02 11.13
CA ASN A 193 1.21 12.80 12.35
C ASN A 193 1.24 14.30 12.01
N ALA A 194 0.07 14.94 12.05
CA ALA A 194 -0.08 16.34 11.70
C ALA A 194 0.69 17.30 12.63
N GLU A 195 1.07 16.86 13.84
CA GLU A 195 1.79 17.70 14.80
C GLU A 195 3.26 17.88 14.41
N ILE A 196 3.86 16.89 13.76
CA ILE A 196 5.29 16.89 13.40
C ILE A 196 5.54 16.85 11.89
N GLY A 197 4.51 16.51 11.11
CA GLY A 197 4.61 16.43 9.65
C GLY A 197 4.93 17.78 9.04
N LYS A 198 5.91 17.81 8.13
CA LYS A 198 6.41 19.01 7.47
C LYS A 198 6.60 18.78 5.99
N TYR A 199 6.75 19.86 5.26
CA TYR A 199 7.11 19.85 3.84
C TYR A 199 8.45 20.53 3.63
N ALA A 200 9.28 19.93 2.78
CA ALA A 200 10.49 20.53 2.23
C ALA A 200 10.23 20.86 0.75
N GLU A 201 10.53 22.09 0.34
CA GLU A 201 10.41 22.50 -1.06
C GLU A 201 11.75 22.27 -1.76
N VAL A 202 11.80 21.27 -2.63
CA VAL A 202 13.03 20.88 -3.35
C VAL A 202 12.72 20.60 -4.82
N ASN A 203 13.56 21.08 -5.72
CA ASN A 203 13.47 20.79 -7.15
C ASN A 203 12.04 20.90 -7.74
N GLY A 204 11.28 21.92 -7.32
CA GLY A 204 9.93 22.21 -7.83
C GLY A 204 8.78 21.40 -7.21
N VAL A 205 9.05 20.56 -6.21
CA VAL A 205 8.02 19.77 -5.50
C VAL A 205 8.09 19.98 -3.99
N LYS A 206 7.02 19.61 -3.30
CA LYS A 206 6.92 19.60 -1.85
C LYS A 206 7.02 18.16 -1.36
N LEU A 207 8.12 17.80 -0.70
CA LEU A 207 8.31 16.49 -0.10
C LEU A 207 7.83 16.52 1.35
N TYR A 208 6.88 15.62 1.65
CA TYR A 208 6.38 15.42 3.01
C TYR A 208 7.33 14.55 3.81
N TYR A 209 7.62 14.95 5.04
CA TYR A 209 8.47 14.19 5.94
C TYR A 209 8.05 14.33 7.40
N GLU A 210 8.43 13.33 8.19
CA GLU A 210 8.26 13.30 9.64
C GLU A 210 9.60 12.91 10.29
N ILE A 211 9.93 13.53 11.44
CA ILE A 211 11.15 13.21 12.19
C ILE A 211 10.78 12.73 13.58
N TYR A 212 11.34 11.59 13.98
CA TYR A 212 11.09 10.96 15.26
C TYR A 212 12.35 10.55 15.99
N GLY A 213 12.31 10.52 17.32
CA GLY A 213 13.43 10.07 18.13
C GLY A 213 14.62 11.04 18.11
N SER A 214 15.78 10.54 18.53
CA SER A 214 17.03 11.26 18.61
C SER A 214 18.20 10.32 18.44
N GLY A 215 19.42 10.85 18.18
CA GLY A 215 20.61 10.04 17.94
C GLY A 215 21.08 10.11 16.49
N THR A 216 21.72 9.04 16.02
CA THR A 216 22.20 8.97 14.63
C THR A 216 21.03 9.05 13.65
N PRO A 217 21.07 9.97 12.66
CA PRO A 217 19.98 10.13 11.71
C PRO A 217 19.92 8.95 10.73
N VAL A 218 18.74 8.35 10.60
CA VAL A 218 18.43 7.29 9.65
C VAL A 218 17.30 7.78 8.73
N LEU A 219 17.60 7.90 7.44
CA LEU A 219 16.63 8.21 6.40
C LEU A 219 15.92 6.94 5.95
N LEU A 220 14.59 6.96 5.93
CA LEU A 220 13.73 5.88 5.46
C LEU A 220 13.19 6.21 4.06
N LEU A 221 13.47 5.37 3.07
CA LEU A 221 13.03 5.49 1.67
C LEU A 221 12.16 4.29 1.30
N HIS A 222 10.87 4.52 1.08
CA HIS A 222 9.86 3.50 0.81
C HIS A 222 9.84 3.02 -0.65
N GLY A 223 9.11 1.93 -0.92
CA GLY A 223 8.91 1.34 -2.24
C GLY A 223 7.93 2.11 -3.13
N ASN A 224 7.73 1.60 -4.37
CA ASN A 224 6.83 2.18 -5.36
C ASN A 224 5.40 2.25 -4.89
N ASN A 225 4.70 3.32 -5.29
CA ASN A 225 3.29 3.58 -5.01
C ASN A 225 2.92 3.36 -3.54
N SER A 226 3.77 3.86 -2.64
CA SER A 226 3.66 3.68 -1.20
C SER A 226 3.87 5.01 -0.45
N SER A 227 4.22 4.93 0.81
CA SER A 227 4.56 6.07 1.66
C SER A 227 5.51 5.63 2.78
N MET A 228 6.00 6.57 3.58
CA MET A 228 6.78 6.27 4.78
C MET A 228 6.06 5.30 5.74
N GLY A 229 4.73 5.21 5.69
CA GLY A 229 3.93 4.26 6.48
C GLY A 229 4.29 2.78 6.24
N ALA A 230 4.96 2.45 5.14
CA ALA A 230 5.51 1.11 4.89
C ALA A 230 6.48 0.66 5.99
N PHE A 231 7.16 1.58 6.65
CA PHE A 231 8.10 1.30 7.73
C PHE A 231 7.48 1.23 9.13
N ARG A 232 6.15 1.11 9.25
CA ARG A 232 5.44 1.03 10.54
C ARG A 232 5.98 -0.04 11.50
N ASN A 233 6.44 -1.19 10.96
CA ASN A 233 7.00 -2.28 11.75
C ASN A 233 8.46 -2.06 12.13
N GLN A 234 9.16 -1.13 11.49
CA GLN A 234 10.53 -0.71 11.76
C GLN A 234 10.55 0.47 12.75
N PHE A 235 9.45 1.18 12.89
CA PHE A 235 9.34 2.43 13.65
C PHE A 235 9.81 2.27 15.10
N ASP A 236 9.09 1.46 15.90
CA ASP A 236 9.40 1.31 17.33
C ASP A 236 10.81 0.74 17.59
N PRO A 237 11.30 -0.29 16.86
CA PRO A 237 12.65 -0.79 17.05
C PRO A 237 13.74 0.25 16.75
N LEU A 238 13.58 1.04 15.69
CA LEU A 238 14.60 2.00 15.26
C LEU A 238 14.58 3.29 16.09
N THR A 239 13.41 3.80 16.50
CA THR A 239 13.31 5.03 17.31
C THR A 239 13.96 4.91 18.70
N LYS A 240 14.25 3.69 19.17
CA LYS A 240 14.94 3.46 20.46
C LYS A 240 16.40 3.88 20.46
N GLY A 241 17.04 3.97 19.30
CA GLY A 241 18.48 4.29 19.20
C GLY A 241 18.84 5.26 18.10
N PHE A 242 17.88 5.64 17.25
CA PHE A 242 18.12 6.47 16.07
C PHE A 242 17.12 7.63 15.97
N GLN A 243 17.53 8.68 15.30
CA GLN A 243 16.62 9.71 14.79
C GLN A 243 16.11 9.27 13.43
N LEU A 244 14.83 8.91 13.34
CA LEU A 244 14.23 8.53 12.06
C LEU A 244 13.78 9.76 11.29
N ILE A 245 14.19 9.83 10.03
CA ILE A 245 13.76 10.81 9.05
C ILE A 245 12.96 10.04 8.00
N ALA A 246 11.66 10.05 8.14
CA ALA A 246 10.78 9.34 7.24
C ALA A 246 10.31 10.30 6.14
N LEU A 247 10.51 9.91 4.89
CA LEU A 247 10.26 10.74 3.72
C LEU A 247 9.28 10.06 2.78
N ASP A 248 8.26 10.78 2.33
CA ASP A 248 7.46 10.39 1.18
C ASP A 248 8.17 10.84 -0.11
N SER A 249 8.40 9.92 -1.02
CA SER A 249 9.06 10.18 -2.30
C SER A 249 8.22 11.06 -3.21
N ARG A 250 8.83 11.76 -4.19
CA ARG A 250 8.15 12.59 -5.20
C ARG A 250 6.93 11.88 -5.79
N GLY A 251 5.77 12.54 -5.74
CA GLY A 251 4.51 12.05 -6.29
C GLY A 251 3.87 10.90 -5.53
N GLN A 252 4.34 10.57 -4.33
CA GLN A 252 3.86 9.44 -3.54
C GLN A 252 3.53 9.89 -2.10
N GLY A 253 2.66 9.14 -1.43
CA GLY A 253 2.18 9.51 -0.09
C GLY A 253 1.55 10.90 -0.06
N LYS A 254 2.08 11.79 0.77
CA LYS A 254 1.66 13.20 0.87
C LYS A 254 2.56 14.16 0.09
N SER A 255 3.59 13.65 -0.57
CA SER A 255 4.47 14.47 -1.40
C SER A 255 3.83 14.84 -2.72
N SER A 256 4.02 16.08 -3.16
CA SER A 256 3.58 16.48 -4.48
C SER A 256 4.45 15.87 -5.58
N GLY A 257 3.86 15.70 -6.75
CA GLY A 257 4.56 15.46 -8.02
C GLY A 257 4.39 16.64 -8.95
N ASP A 258 5.10 16.58 -10.07
CA ASP A 258 4.95 17.49 -11.21
C ASP A 258 4.92 16.68 -12.52
N GLU A 259 4.97 17.32 -13.67
CA GLU A 259 4.95 16.63 -14.97
C GLU A 259 6.34 16.15 -15.44
N THR A 260 7.40 16.42 -14.69
CA THR A 260 8.76 15.98 -15.03
C THR A 260 8.80 14.44 -15.09
N PRO A 261 9.40 13.82 -16.13
CA PRO A 261 9.56 12.38 -16.21
C PRO A 261 10.19 11.82 -14.92
N LEU A 262 9.53 10.79 -14.35
CA LEU A 262 10.03 10.16 -13.13
C LEU A 262 11.23 9.26 -13.48
N THR A 263 12.34 9.46 -12.76
CA THR A 263 13.51 8.57 -12.75
C THR A 263 14.03 8.44 -11.33
N TYR A 264 14.75 7.37 -11.02
CA TYR A 264 15.37 7.24 -9.70
C TYR A 264 16.52 8.23 -9.49
N GLU A 265 17.18 8.69 -10.55
CA GLU A 265 18.17 9.78 -10.50
C GLU A 265 17.54 11.10 -10.07
N LEU A 266 16.34 11.43 -10.60
CA LEU A 266 15.59 12.61 -10.17
C LEU A 266 15.22 12.51 -8.69
N MET A 267 14.73 11.35 -8.26
CA MET A 267 14.34 11.12 -6.87
C MET A 267 15.55 11.18 -5.92
N ALA A 268 16.70 10.62 -6.32
CA ALA A 268 17.95 10.73 -5.54
C ALA A 268 18.45 12.19 -5.45
N LYS A 269 18.30 12.97 -6.52
CA LYS A 269 18.58 14.42 -6.51
C LYS A 269 17.66 15.18 -5.56
N ASP A 270 16.37 14.78 -5.48
CA ASP A 270 15.44 15.35 -4.53
C ASP A 270 15.85 15.05 -3.09
N VAL A 271 16.23 13.80 -2.82
CA VAL A 271 16.70 13.37 -1.50
C VAL A 271 17.96 14.14 -1.10
N ASN A 272 18.92 14.33 -2.02
CA ASN A 272 20.11 15.11 -1.74
C ASN A 272 19.76 16.57 -1.36
N ALA A 273 18.89 17.23 -2.15
CA ALA A 273 18.45 18.59 -1.87
C ALA A 273 17.65 18.68 -0.55
N PHE A 274 16.85 17.65 -0.25
CA PHE A 274 16.14 17.55 1.02
C PHE A 274 17.09 17.47 2.22
N LEU A 275 18.14 16.65 2.14
CA LEU A 275 19.14 16.55 3.19
C LEU A 275 19.92 17.87 3.37
N ASP A 276 20.22 18.58 2.27
CA ASP A 276 20.84 19.90 2.32
C ASP A 276 19.94 20.91 3.02
N GLN A 277 18.64 20.94 2.69
CA GLN A 277 17.68 21.86 3.32
C GLN A 277 17.53 21.61 4.82
N LEU A 278 17.63 20.35 5.27
CA LEU A 278 17.63 20.01 6.69
C LEU A 278 18.97 20.25 7.39
N GLY A 279 20.02 20.66 6.68
CA GLY A 279 21.37 20.83 7.23
C GLY A 279 22.03 19.50 7.60
N LEU A 280 21.56 18.38 7.07
CA LEU A 280 22.08 17.04 7.36
C LEU A 280 23.27 16.75 6.45
N LYS A 281 24.44 16.66 7.06
CA LYS A 281 25.68 16.40 6.31
C LYS A 281 25.78 14.92 5.89
N LYS A 282 25.43 14.01 6.80
CA LYS A 282 25.58 12.57 6.59
C LYS A 282 24.55 11.80 7.39
N VAL A 283 23.88 10.83 6.76
CA VAL A 283 22.83 10.01 7.35
C VAL A 283 23.06 8.53 7.06
N ASP A 284 22.55 7.64 7.91
CA ASP A 284 22.33 6.25 7.54
C ASP A 284 21.07 6.18 6.68
N VAL A 285 21.01 5.23 5.73
CA VAL A 285 19.88 5.12 4.80
C VAL A 285 19.33 3.70 4.86
N LEU A 286 18.03 3.57 5.11
CA LEU A 286 17.27 2.34 4.93
C LEU A 286 16.33 2.49 3.74
N GLY A 287 16.59 1.76 2.66
CA GLY A 287 15.79 1.77 1.43
C GLY A 287 15.12 0.43 1.16
N TRP A 288 13.85 0.44 0.80
CA TRP A 288 13.09 -0.73 0.42
C TRP A 288 12.58 -0.59 -1.02
N SER A 289 12.86 -1.59 -1.90
CA SER A 289 12.42 -1.61 -3.30
C SER A 289 12.91 -0.35 -4.05
N ASP A 290 12.02 0.51 -4.56
CA ASP A 290 12.36 1.81 -5.16
C ASP A 290 13.23 2.66 -4.24
N GLY A 291 12.94 2.66 -2.94
CA GLY A 291 13.76 3.35 -1.95
C GLY A 291 15.19 2.82 -1.90
N GLY A 292 15.39 1.54 -2.19
CA GLY A 292 16.72 0.93 -2.36
C GLY A 292 17.42 1.42 -3.62
N ASN A 293 16.70 1.56 -4.74
CA ASN A 293 17.24 2.12 -5.98
C ASN A 293 17.71 3.57 -5.77
N ILE A 294 16.88 4.38 -5.10
CA ILE A 294 17.20 5.77 -4.73
C ILE A 294 18.44 5.80 -3.81
N ALA A 295 18.51 4.91 -2.81
CA ALA A 295 19.63 4.85 -1.87
C ALA A 295 20.96 4.51 -2.55
N VAL A 296 20.95 3.57 -3.50
CA VAL A 296 22.14 3.21 -4.31
C VAL A 296 22.63 4.39 -5.11
N ILE A 297 21.74 5.11 -5.81
CA ILE A 297 22.10 6.29 -6.59
C ILE A 297 22.60 7.41 -5.68
N LEU A 298 21.93 7.63 -4.54
CA LEU A 298 22.37 8.63 -3.55
C LEU A 298 23.79 8.32 -3.05
N ALA A 299 24.07 7.05 -2.69
CA ALA A 299 25.39 6.64 -2.19
C ALA A 299 26.48 6.72 -3.26
N ARG A 300 26.11 6.48 -4.54
CA ARG A 300 27.02 6.55 -5.70
C ARG A 300 27.37 8.00 -6.08
N ASP A 301 26.37 8.87 -6.16
CA ASP A 301 26.50 10.20 -6.72
C ASP A 301 26.75 11.29 -5.66
N TYR A 302 26.31 11.02 -4.43
CA TYR A 302 26.49 11.92 -3.26
C TYR A 302 27.12 11.17 -2.08
N PRO A 303 28.32 10.60 -2.21
CA PRO A 303 28.93 9.70 -1.21
C PRO A 303 29.13 10.34 0.15
N ASP A 304 29.23 11.67 0.22
CA ASP A 304 29.35 12.40 1.47
C ASP A 304 28.03 12.51 2.25
N LYS A 305 26.90 12.17 1.63
CA LYS A 305 25.58 12.16 2.28
C LYS A 305 25.25 10.84 2.98
N VAL A 306 25.87 9.74 2.58
CA VAL A 306 25.54 8.41 3.10
C VAL A 306 26.64 7.88 4.03
N ASN A 307 26.29 7.66 5.29
CA ASN A 307 27.18 7.06 6.29
C ASN A 307 27.20 5.53 6.15
N LYS A 308 26.05 4.89 6.31
CA LYS A 308 25.81 3.47 6.05
C LYS A 308 24.56 3.32 5.22
N MET A 309 24.46 2.26 4.43
CA MET A 309 23.32 1.99 3.58
C MET A 309 22.82 0.56 3.82
N ALA A 310 21.54 0.39 4.17
CA ALA A 310 20.85 -0.88 4.23
C ALA A 310 19.73 -0.87 3.17
N ILE A 311 19.73 -1.82 2.23
CA ILE A 311 18.75 -1.88 1.15
C ILE A 311 18.14 -3.26 1.04
N MET A 312 16.84 -3.31 0.70
CA MET A 312 16.06 -4.53 0.54
C MET A 312 15.34 -4.52 -0.81
N GLY A 313 15.48 -5.59 -1.59
CA GLY A 313 14.73 -5.78 -2.83
C GLY A 313 15.04 -4.75 -3.91
N THR A 314 16.30 -4.35 -4.02
CA THR A 314 16.81 -3.32 -4.96
C THR A 314 17.13 -3.93 -6.32
N VAL A 315 16.90 -3.17 -7.39
CA VAL A 315 17.28 -3.54 -8.77
C VAL A 315 18.19 -2.48 -9.40
N LEU A 316 19.08 -2.90 -10.30
CA LEU A 316 19.93 -1.98 -11.08
C LEU A 316 19.32 -1.68 -12.45
N TYR A 317 18.54 -2.60 -12.96
CA TYR A 317 17.82 -2.52 -14.23
C TYR A 317 16.68 -3.54 -14.23
N ASN A 318 15.61 -3.24 -14.97
CA ASN A 318 14.43 -4.11 -15.03
C ASN A 318 14.44 -4.96 -16.29
N ASP A 319 14.92 -6.20 -16.18
CA ASP A 319 14.88 -7.21 -17.24
C ASP A 319 14.57 -8.60 -16.65
N ASP A 320 14.43 -9.60 -17.55
CA ASP A 320 14.20 -10.99 -17.16
C ASP A 320 15.39 -11.64 -16.42
N ASN A 321 16.54 -10.97 -16.28
CA ASN A 321 17.67 -11.43 -15.49
C ASN A 321 17.68 -10.89 -14.07
N SER A 322 17.04 -9.76 -13.84
CA SER A 322 17.00 -9.05 -12.57
C SER A 322 15.71 -9.31 -11.80
N VAL A 323 14.57 -9.35 -12.49
CA VAL A 323 13.24 -9.49 -11.89
C VAL A 323 12.54 -10.75 -12.43
N GLU A 324 11.64 -11.33 -11.63
CA GLU A 324 10.82 -12.44 -12.10
C GLU A 324 9.93 -11.99 -13.26
N LYS A 325 9.94 -12.77 -14.34
CA LYS A 325 9.26 -12.41 -15.60
C LYS A 325 7.79 -12.12 -15.44
N GLU A 326 7.15 -12.83 -14.54
CA GLU A 326 5.72 -12.70 -14.22
C GLU A 326 5.37 -11.30 -13.72
N ILE A 327 6.30 -10.63 -13.01
CA ILE A 327 6.12 -9.26 -12.52
C ILE A 327 6.07 -8.30 -13.70
N ASN A 328 6.99 -8.43 -14.65
CA ASN A 328 7.00 -7.58 -15.85
C ASN A 328 5.76 -7.78 -16.73
N VAL A 329 5.27 -9.02 -16.83
CA VAL A 329 4.00 -9.30 -17.52
C VAL A 329 2.85 -8.61 -16.81
N LEU A 330 2.77 -8.77 -15.49
CA LEU A 330 1.71 -8.18 -14.68
C LEU A 330 1.68 -6.65 -14.77
N LEU A 331 2.83 -5.98 -14.65
CA LEU A 331 2.93 -4.52 -14.77
C LEU A 331 2.42 -4.03 -16.13
N LYS A 332 2.79 -4.72 -17.22
CA LYS A 332 2.32 -4.39 -18.57
C LYS A 332 0.81 -4.59 -18.73
N GLU A 333 0.25 -5.65 -18.12
CA GLU A 333 -1.20 -5.89 -18.12
C GLU A 333 -1.94 -4.80 -17.32
N GLN A 334 -1.41 -4.38 -16.17
CA GLN A 334 -1.98 -3.28 -15.39
C GLN A 334 -1.98 -1.96 -16.17
N VAL A 335 -0.85 -1.59 -16.78
CA VAL A 335 -0.77 -0.39 -17.61
C VAL A 335 -1.73 -0.45 -18.80
N LYS A 336 -1.87 -1.60 -19.45
CA LYS A 336 -2.85 -1.81 -20.52
C LYS A 336 -4.27 -1.60 -20.01
N ALA A 337 -4.63 -2.18 -18.86
CA ALA A 337 -5.94 -2.00 -18.24
C ALA A 337 -6.21 -0.55 -17.87
N MET A 338 -5.21 0.19 -17.39
CA MET A 338 -5.34 1.63 -17.11
C MET A 338 -5.65 2.43 -18.40
N LYS A 339 -4.96 2.15 -19.49
CA LYS A 339 -5.23 2.77 -20.81
C LYS A 339 -6.64 2.46 -21.32
N GLU A 340 -7.08 1.20 -21.22
CA GLU A 340 -8.42 0.77 -21.62
C GLU A 340 -9.53 1.46 -20.81
N ARG A 341 -9.24 1.83 -19.56
CA ARG A 341 -10.13 2.62 -18.69
C ARG A 341 -10.03 4.12 -18.91
N GLY A 342 -9.20 4.61 -19.83
CA GLY A 342 -9.03 6.02 -20.13
C GLY A 342 -8.20 6.79 -19.09
N ILE A 343 -7.41 6.11 -18.26
CA ILE A 343 -6.50 6.79 -17.33
C ILE A 343 -5.43 7.52 -18.15
N ALA A 344 -5.29 8.82 -17.90
CA ALA A 344 -4.35 9.65 -18.59
C ALA A 344 -2.90 9.30 -18.26
N GLU A 345 -1.99 9.42 -19.23
CA GLU A 345 -0.57 9.10 -19.03
C GLU A 345 0.14 10.02 -18.03
N ASN A 346 -0.41 11.21 -17.75
CA ASN A 346 0.07 12.10 -16.69
C ASN A 346 -0.51 11.77 -15.30
N ASN A 347 -1.39 10.78 -15.18
CA ASN A 347 -1.83 10.26 -13.88
C ASN A 347 -0.63 9.69 -13.13
N MET A 348 -0.50 10.00 -11.84
CA MET A 348 0.69 9.62 -11.07
C MET A 348 0.83 8.10 -10.91
N ASP A 349 -0.26 7.36 -10.69
CA ASP A 349 -0.21 5.90 -10.58
C ASP A 349 0.24 5.25 -11.89
N TYR A 350 -0.24 5.78 -13.04
CA TYR A 350 0.24 5.35 -14.34
C TYR A 350 1.75 5.59 -14.49
N ARG A 351 2.23 6.77 -14.11
CA ARG A 351 3.65 7.15 -14.20
C ARG A 351 4.53 6.32 -13.27
N LEU A 352 4.06 5.99 -12.07
CA LEU A 352 4.77 5.12 -11.12
C LEU A 352 4.87 3.68 -11.66
N LYS A 353 3.83 3.15 -12.30
CA LYS A 353 3.92 1.84 -12.98
C LYS A 353 4.89 1.88 -14.17
N MET A 354 4.89 2.98 -14.94
CA MET A 354 5.85 3.17 -16.03
C MET A 354 7.29 3.33 -15.52
N LEU A 355 7.50 3.93 -14.34
CA LEU A 355 8.80 3.97 -13.67
C LEU A 355 9.32 2.55 -13.42
N LEU A 356 8.51 1.64 -12.86
CA LEU A 356 8.90 0.24 -12.63
C LEU A 356 9.23 -0.51 -13.93
N ILE A 357 8.53 -0.20 -15.03
CA ILE A 357 8.74 -0.87 -16.32
C ILE A 357 10.02 -0.39 -16.99
N ASN A 358 10.28 0.92 -16.95
CA ASN A 358 11.32 1.56 -17.75
C ASN A 358 12.62 1.82 -17.00
N GLU A 359 12.60 1.82 -15.68
CA GLU A 359 13.72 2.20 -14.82
C GLU A 359 14.06 1.07 -13.81
N PRO A 360 15.21 1.12 -13.13
CA PRO A 360 16.35 2.01 -13.34
C PRO A 360 17.28 1.55 -14.49
N HIS A 361 18.31 2.38 -14.79
CA HIS A 361 19.39 2.07 -15.70
C HIS A 361 20.76 2.25 -15.03
N ILE A 362 20.99 1.56 -13.91
CA ILE A 362 22.22 1.68 -13.13
C ILE A 362 23.28 0.71 -13.69
N ASP A 363 24.39 1.26 -14.18
CA ASP A 363 25.55 0.43 -14.56
C ASP A 363 26.13 -0.27 -13.31
N PRO A 364 26.18 -1.60 -13.25
CA PRO A 364 26.75 -2.33 -12.13
C PRO A 364 28.17 -1.90 -11.76
N ASN A 365 29.01 -1.52 -12.73
CA ASN A 365 30.37 -1.08 -12.49
C ASN A 365 30.42 0.29 -11.80
N SER A 366 29.36 1.09 -11.93
CA SER A 366 29.29 2.38 -11.24
C SER A 366 29.17 2.25 -9.71
N LEU A 367 28.77 1.07 -9.20
CA LEU A 367 28.62 0.79 -7.78
C LEU A 367 29.98 0.74 -7.04
N GLU A 368 31.09 0.57 -7.74
CA GLU A 368 32.43 0.64 -7.18
C GLU A 368 32.76 2.03 -6.59
N LYS A 369 32.00 3.07 -6.96
CA LYS A 369 32.09 4.41 -6.38
C LYS A 369 31.49 4.53 -4.99
N ILE A 370 30.64 3.58 -4.57
CA ILE A 370 29.98 3.60 -3.26
C ILE A 370 31.00 3.29 -2.18
N LYS A 371 31.22 4.26 -1.29
CA LYS A 371 32.20 4.18 -0.20
C LYS A 371 31.60 3.73 1.13
N SER A 372 30.29 3.97 1.30
CA SER A 372 29.59 3.64 2.56
C SER A 372 29.51 2.14 2.77
N PRO A 373 29.75 1.65 4.00
CA PRO A 373 29.40 0.28 4.38
C PRO A 373 27.93 0.00 4.02
N SER A 374 27.66 -1.14 3.40
CA SER A 374 26.36 -1.45 2.83
C SER A 374 25.86 -2.85 3.23
N LEU A 375 24.61 -2.94 3.66
CA LEU A 375 23.89 -4.20 3.89
C LEU A 375 22.87 -4.41 2.76
N ILE A 376 23.12 -5.44 1.96
CA ILE A 376 22.30 -5.78 0.79
C ILE A 376 21.40 -6.95 1.17
N MET A 377 20.10 -6.75 1.14
CA MET A 377 19.12 -7.71 1.65
C MET A 377 18.13 -8.14 0.56
N ALA A 378 17.71 -9.38 0.60
CA ALA A 378 16.58 -9.91 -0.17
C ALA A 378 15.92 -11.08 0.58
N GLY A 379 14.69 -11.39 0.24
CA GLY A 379 14.06 -12.65 0.61
C GLY A 379 14.54 -13.81 -0.29
N GLU A 380 14.52 -15.04 0.23
CA GLU A 380 14.79 -16.24 -0.59
C GLU A 380 13.82 -16.40 -1.75
N HIS A 381 12.60 -15.84 -1.60
CA HIS A 381 11.53 -15.86 -2.59
C HIS A 381 11.17 -14.44 -3.08
N ASP A 382 12.17 -13.55 -3.11
CA ASP A 382 11.99 -12.18 -3.59
C ASP A 382 11.61 -12.16 -5.08
N VAL A 383 10.90 -11.12 -5.49
CA VAL A 383 10.62 -10.83 -6.92
C VAL A 383 11.88 -10.39 -7.65
N VAL A 384 12.85 -9.82 -6.93
CA VAL A 384 14.20 -9.56 -7.43
C VAL A 384 15.01 -10.86 -7.33
N LYS A 385 15.56 -11.32 -8.45
CA LYS A 385 16.29 -12.59 -8.49
C LYS A 385 17.53 -12.54 -7.61
N GLU A 386 17.77 -13.59 -6.83
CA GLU A 386 18.92 -13.68 -5.92
C GLU A 386 20.26 -13.41 -6.61
N LYS A 387 20.42 -13.88 -7.87
CA LYS A 387 21.63 -13.61 -8.65
C LYS A 387 21.86 -12.10 -8.87
N HIS A 388 20.78 -11.31 -9.00
CA HIS A 388 20.87 -9.87 -9.17
C HIS A 388 21.23 -9.18 -7.86
N THR A 389 20.64 -9.60 -6.74
CA THR A 389 21.01 -9.13 -5.40
C THR A 389 22.48 -9.44 -5.09
N LYS A 390 22.98 -10.64 -5.46
CA LYS A 390 24.39 -11.00 -5.36
C LYS A 390 25.29 -10.09 -6.19
N LEU A 391 24.89 -9.77 -7.44
CA LEU A 391 25.63 -8.84 -8.27
C LEU A 391 25.78 -7.46 -7.61
N ILE A 392 24.72 -6.94 -7.00
CA ILE A 392 24.78 -5.66 -6.26
C ILE A 392 25.79 -5.76 -5.12
N ALA A 393 25.72 -6.83 -4.33
CA ALA A 393 26.65 -7.05 -3.23
C ALA A 393 28.11 -7.23 -3.70
N GLU A 394 28.33 -7.90 -4.81
CA GLU A 394 29.68 -8.09 -5.39
C GLU A 394 30.29 -6.78 -5.91
N LYS A 395 29.46 -5.88 -6.41
CA LYS A 395 29.91 -4.62 -7.02
C LYS A 395 30.12 -3.48 -6.03
N ILE A 396 29.56 -3.55 -4.83
CA ILE A 396 29.77 -2.56 -3.77
C ILE A 396 30.95 -3.01 -2.87
N PRO A 397 32.08 -2.26 -2.80
CA PRO A 397 33.31 -2.72 -2.15
C PRO A 397 33.17 -3.12 -0.67
N ASN A 398 32.36 -2.36 0.09
CA ASN A 398 32.15 -2.57 1.52
C ASN A 398 30.74 -3.10 1.81
N SER A 399 30.34 -4.17 1.14
CA SER A 399 29.00 -4.75 1.29
C SER A 399 28.98 -6.03 2.12
N LYS A 400 27.83 -6.27 2.75
CA LYS A 400 27.43 -7.56 3.34
C LYS A 400 26.12 -7.98 2.69
N LEU A 401 26.06 -9.24 2.24
CA LEU A 401 24.85 -9.84 1.69
C LEU A 401 24.09 -10.59 2.78
N LEU A 402 22.77 -10.41 2.84
CA LEU A 402 21.89 -11.17 3.72
C LEU A 402 20.63 -11.61 2.96
N ILE A 403 20.44 -12.91 2.81
CA ILE A 403 19.21 -13.50 2.26
C ILE A 403 18.36 -14.04 3.40
N PHE A 404 17.15 -13.54 3.53
CA PHE A 404 16.19 -13.99 4.53
C PHE A 404 15.54 -15.31 4.08
N LYS A 405 15.90 -16.40 4.77
CA LYS A 405 15.36 -17.72 4.47
C LYS A 405 13.83 -17.75 4.66
N GLY A 406 13.11 -18.23 3.64
CA GLY A 406 11.64 -18.23 3.61
C GLY A 406 11.00 -16.84 3.47
N GLY A 407 11.80 -15.77 3.41
CA GLY A 407 11.32 -14.40 3.17
C GLY A 407 11.06 -14.14 1.70
N ASP A 408 10.27 -13.11 1.44
CA ASP A 408 10.00 -12.58 0.11
C ASP A 408 10.33 -11.08 0.02
N HIS A 409 9.86 -10.38 -1.00
CA HIS A 409 10.04 -8.94 -1.18
C HIS A 409 9.53 -8.10 0.00
N GLU A 410 8.59 -8.66 0.76
CA GLU A 410 7.92 -8.03 1.90
C GLU A 410 8.50 -8.45 3.25
N ALA A 411 9.75 -8.91 3.28
CA ALA A 411 10.42 -9.29 4.54
C ALA A 411 10.35 -8.21 5.63
N PRO A 412 10.45 -6.88 5.32
CA PRO A 412 10.28 -5.83 6.34
C PRO A 412 8.93 -5.89 7.05
N GLU A 413 7.91 -6.38 6.38
CA GLU A 413 6.55 -6.47 6.89
C GLU A 413 6.21 -7.84 7.46
N LYS A 414 6.58 -8.92 6.74
CA LYS A 414 6.18 -10.30 7.09
C LYS A 414 7.03 -10.93 8.18
N ILE A 415 8.31 -10.55 8.25
CA ILE A 415 9.27 -11.03 9.24
C ILE A 415 10.00 -9.89 9.96
N PRO A 416 9.26 -8.88 10.49
CA PRO A 416 9.86 -7.64 10.99
C PRO A 416 10.87 -7.86 12.11
N GLY A 417 10.68 -8.88 12.95
CA GLY A 417 11.60 -9.16 14.05
C GLY A 417 13.03 -9.48 13.58
N ILE A 418 13.15 -10.32 12.55
CA ILE A 418 14.45 -10.72 11.98
C ILE A 418 15.03 -9.57 11.15
N PHE A 419 14.19 -8.92 10.35
CA PHE A 419 14.59 -7.78 9.53
C PHE A 419 15.12 -6.63 10.37
N ASN A 420 14.38 -6.20 11.39
CA ASN A 420 14.75 -5.09 12.27
C ASN A 420 16.04 -5.38 13.03
N LYS A 421 16.21 -6.62 13.51
CA LYS A 421 17.46 -7.01 14.16
C LYS A 421 18.65 -6.85 13.22
N ALA A 422 18.56 -7.31 11.98
CA ALA A 422 19.64 -7.18 10.99
C ALA A 422 20.00 -5.72 10.71
N VAL A 423 18.99 -4.85 10.55
CA VAL A 423 19.18 -3.42 10.30
C VAL A 423 19.78 -2.70 11.50
N VAL A 424 19.27 -2.94 12.71
CA VAL A 424 19.80 -2.36 13.96
C VAL A 424 21.22 -2.80 14.20
N ASP A 425 21.53 -4.09 14.13
CA ASP A 425 22.88 -4.62 14.31
C ASP A 425 23.88 -3.99 13.32
N PHE A 426 23.46 -3.80 12.07
CA PHE A 426 24.28 -3.18 11.04
C PHE A 426 24.51 -1.68 11.29
N PHE A 427 23.49 -0.92 11.69
CA PHE A 427 23.66 0.52 11.94
C PHE A 427 24.42 0.81 13.24
N THR A 428 24.40 -0.11 14.21
CA THR A 428 25.13 0.02 15.48
C THR A 428 26.57 -0.51 15.46
N SER A 429 26.96 -1.30 14.43
CA SER A 429 28.27 -1.94 14.28
C SER A 429 29.42 -0.96 14.02
#